data_2c7d3d10975c202ee0a002d13addad1f
#
_entry.id   2c7d3d10975c202ee0a002d13addad1f
#
_cell.length_a   1.000
_cell.length_b   1.000
_cell.length_c   1.000
_cell.angle_alpha   90.00
_cell.angle_beta   90.00
_cell.angle_gamma   90.00
#
_symmetry.space_group_name_H-M   'P 1'
#
loop_
_entity.id
_entity.type
_entity.pdbx_description
1 polymer ?
#
loop_
_entity_poly.entity_id
_entity_poly.type
_entity_poly.pdbx_seq_one_letter_code
_entity_poly.pdbx_strand_id
1 'polypeptide(L)'
;KNGDKNYLDLLDEADEYIKKNNLSLPEEPQARNFLSDHSCITKPISELNIEQLGITSVIWATGYKHDFNWMKIDVIDDDGKPIHQNGVAKIPGIYFLGLPWLSMRGSSFIWGVWKDAKYVVEHIANR
;
A
#
# COMPACT_ATOMS: atom_id res chain seq x y z
N LYS A 1 -12.43 -8.12 8.16
CA LYS A 1 -12.20 -8.06 9.62
C LYS A 1 -11.04 -7.12 9.99
N ASN A 2 -9.85 -7.22 9.37
CA ASN A 2 -8.76 -6.27 9.67
C ASN A 2 -9.04 -4.87 9.09
N GLY A 3 -9.67 -4.80 7.92
CA GLY A 3 -10.07 -3.53 7.32
C GLY A 3 -11.09 -2.77 8.15
N ASP A 4 -12.08 -3.48 8.68
CA ASP A 4 -13.13 -2.89 9.51
C ASP A 4 -12.55 -2.32 10.82
N LYS A 5 -11.59 -3.04 11.42
CA LYS A 5 -10.89 -2.55 12.61
C LYS A 5 -10.10 -1.28 12.31
N ASN A 6 -9.31 -1.28 11.24
CA ASN A 6 -8.53 -0.08 10.85
C ASN A 6 -9.43 1.13 10.56
N TYR A 7 -10.61 0.88 10.00
CA TYR A 7 -11.59 1.93 9.75
C TYR A 7 -12.16 2.50 11.05
N LEU A 8 -12.50 1.64 12.01
CA LEU A 8 -12.99 2.10 13.33
C LEU A 8 -11.91 2.85 14.08
N ASP A 9 -10.67 2.34 14.09
CA ASP A 9 -9.53 3.01 14.72
C ASP A 9 -9.33 4.42 14.14
N LEU A 10 -9.47 4.58 12.81
CA LEU A 10 -9.39 5.89 12.14
C LEU A 10 -10.54 6.83 12.56
N LEU A 11 -11.77 6.32 12.70
CA LEU A 11 -12.89 7.13 13.19
C LEU A 11 -12.67 7.57 14.64
N ASP A 12 -12.15 6.68 15.48
CA ASP A 12 -11.83 7.01 16.89
C ASP A 12 -10.76 8.10 16.97
N GLU A 13 -9.68 7.99 16.19
CA GLU A 13 -8.65 9.04 16.08
C GLU A 13 -9.22 10.39 15.62
N ALA A 14 -10.13 10.36 14.63
CA ALA A 14 -10.80 11.56 14.14
C ALA A 14 -11.68 12.21 15.22
N ASP A 15 -12.46 11.42 15.94
CA ASP A 15 -13.32 11.90 17.03
C ASP A 15 -12.49 12.50 18.17
N GLU A 16 -11.37 11.87 18.54
CA GLU A 16 -10.43 12.41 19.52
C GLU A 16 -9.83 13.75 19.08
N TYR A 17 -9.45 13.84 17.79
CA TYR A 17 -8.93 15.09 17.22
C TYR A 17 -9.97 16.22 17.26
N ILE A 18 -11.22 15.95 16.88
CA ILE A 18 -12.34 16.88 16.90
C ILE A 18 -12.55 17.38 18.35
N LYS A 19 -12.62 16.48 19.31
CA LYS A 19 -12.80 16.81 20.72
C LYS A 19 -11.65 17.65 21.29
N LYS A 20 -10.40 17.25 20.98
CA LYS A 20 -9.19 17.95 21.44
C LYS A 20 -9.09 19.39 20.93
N ASN A 21 -9.58 19.63 19.72
CA ASN A 21 -9.53 20.94 19.08
C ASN A 21 -10.84 21.73 19.20
N ASN A 22 -11.83 21.23 19.96
CA ASN A 22 -13.14 21.84 20.15
C ASN A 22 -13.84 22.20 18.82
N LEU A 23 -13.72 21.31 17.81
CA LEU A 23 -14.33 21.52 16.52
C LEU A 23 -15.81 21.18 16.58
N SER A 24 -16.65 22.04 15.99
CA SER A 24 -18.08 21.78 15.82
C SER A 24 -18.32 21.24 14.42
N LEU A 25 -18.29 19.91 14.25
CA LEU A 25 -18.56 19.24 13.00
C LEU A 25 -19.85 18.44 13.09
N PRO A 26 -20.54 18.20 11.96
CA PRO A 26 -21.74 17.37 11.94
C PRO A 26 -21.39 15.93 12.32
N GLU A 27 -22.25 15.31 13.12
CA GLU A 27 -22.09 13.90 13.49
C GLU A 27 -22.66 12.99 12.40
N GLU A 28 -21.95 11.91 12.11
CA GLU A 28 -22.37 10.81 11.22
C GLU A 28 -22.49 9.49 11.99
N PRO A 29 -23.52 9.30 12.82
CA PRO A 29 -23.68 8.09 13.64
C PRO A 29 -23.77 6.82 12.80
N GLN A 30 -24.16 6.91 11.53
CA GLN A 30 -24.24 5.77 10.62
C GLN A 30 -22.87 5.32 10.09
N ALA A 31 -21.82 6.14 10.19
CA ALA A 31 -20.46 5.79 9.74
C ALA A 31 -19.91 4.54 10.45
N ARG A 32 -20.38 4.23 11.66
CA ARG A 32 -19.98 3.04 12.44
C ARG A 32 -20.83 1.80 12.17
N ASN A 33 -21.85 1.92 11.31
CA ASN A 33 -22.71 0.80 10.97
C ASN A 33 -22.13 0.04 9.77
N PHE A 34 -21.73 -1.22 10.00
CA PHE A 34 -21.30 -2.10 8.92
C PHE A 34 -22.47 -2.85 8.33
N LEU A 35 -22.48 -2.95 7.00
CA LEU A 35 -23.35 -3.87 6.31
C LEU A 35 -22.87 -5.31 6.58
N SER A 36 -23.79 -6.26 6.56
CA SER A 36 -23.44 -7.69 6.63
C SER A 36 -22.50 -8.06 5.48
N ASP A 37 -21.55 -8.96 5.76
CA ASP A 37 -20.64 -9.47 4.74
C ASP A 37 -21.43 -10.02 3.52
N HIS A 38 -21.00 -9.60 2.34
CA HIS A 38 -21.59 -10.08 1.09
C HIS A 38 -21.36 -11.60 0.91
N SER A 39 -22.23 -12.24 0.14
CA SER A 39 -22.15 -13.70 -0.09
C SER A 39 -20.81 -14.18 -0.65
N CYS A 40 -20.10 -13.38 -1.41
CA CYS A 40 -18.75 -13.70 -1.91
C CYS A 40 -17.71 -13.83 -0.78
N ILE A 41 -17.94 -13.22 0.38
CA ILE A 41 -17.07 -13.31 1.56
C ILE A 41 -17.50 -14.50 2.44
N THR A 42 -18.81 -14.68 2.64
CA THR A 42 -19.37 -15.69 3.53
C THR A 42 -19.41 -17.07 2.89
N LYS A 43 -19.53 -17.13 1.56
CA LYS A 43 -19.58 -18.36 0.77
C LYS A 43 -18.72 -18.19 -0.50
N PRO A 44 -17.39 -18.10 -0.36
CA PRO A 44 -16.52 -17.92 -1.51
C PRO A 44 -16.60 -19.10 -2.47
N ILE A 45 -16.60 -18.81 -3.75
CA ILE A 45 -16.46 -19.83 -4.80
C ILE A 45 -15.00 -20.24 -4.82
N SER A 46 -14.69 -21.45 -4.35
CA SER A 46 -13.31 -21.99 -4.29
C SER A 46 -12.91 -22.72 -5.58
N GLU A 47 -13.90 -23.22 -6.33
CA GLU A 47 -13.68 -23.95 -7.57
C GLU A 47 -14.67 -23.47 -8.64
N LEU A 48 -14.15 -23.32 -9.87
CA LEU A 48 -14.94 -22.85 -11.00
C LEU A 48 -14.68 -23.74 -12.21
N ASN A 49 -15.74 -24.38 -12.73
CA ASN A 49 -15.63 -25.13 -13.99
C ASN A 49 -15.81 -24.16 -15.16
N ILE A 50 -14.70 -23.75 -15.76
CA ILE A 50 -14.68 -22.76 -16.84
C ILE A 50 -15.38 -23.26 -18.12
N GLU A 51 -15.27 -24.56 -18.43
CA GLU A 51 -15.90 -25.14 -19.62
C GLU A 51 -17.42 -25.13 -19.51
N GLN A 52 -17.97 -25.59 -18.36
CA GLN A 52 -19.42 -25.59 -18.12
C GLN A 52 -20.04 -24.19 -18.12
N LEU A 53 -19.26 -23.19 -17.74
CA LEU A 53 -19.69 -21.80 -17.70
C LEU A 53 -19.44 -21.04 -19.01
N GLY A 54 -18.87 -21.71 -20.02
CA GLY A 54 -18.57 -21.09 -21.32
C GLY A 54 -17.54 -19.97 -21.22
N ILE A 55 -16.67 -19.99 -20.20
CA ILE A 55 -15.61 -18.98 -20.05
C ILE A 55 -14.49 -19.30 -21.04
N THR A 56 -14.27 -18.42 -22.00
CA THR A 56 -13.26 -18.58 -23.05
C THR A 56 -11.94 -17.87 -22.76
N SER A 57 -11.93 -16.96 -21.80
CA SER A 57 -10.73 -16.17 -21.48
C SER A 57 -10.67 -15.86 -19.99
N VAL A 58 -9.46 -15.90 -19.41
CA VAL A 58 -9.20 -15.53 -18.01
C VAL A 58 -8.10 -14.47 -17.99
N ILE A 59 -8.38 -13.35 -17.35
CA ILE A 59 -7.42 -12.25 -17.18
C ILE A 59 -6.98 -12.21 -15.72
N TRP A 60 -5.69 -12.43 -15.48
CA TRP A 60 -5.09 -12.35 -14.16
C TRP A 60 -4.75 -10.88 -13.82
N ALA A 61 -5.63 -10.21 -13.08
CA ALA A 61 -5.43 -8.83 -12.63
C ALA A 61 -4.90 -8.78 -11.18
N THR A 62 -3.91 -9.60 -10.87
CA THR A 62 -3.39 -9.81 -9.51
C THR A 62 -2.19 -8.92 -9.15
N GLY A 63 -1.85 -7.94 -10.01
CA GLY A 63 -0.70 -7.07 -9.85
C GLY A 63 0.59 -7.68 -10.41
N TYR A 64 1.71 -7.07 -10.05
CA TYR A 64 3.04 -7.45 -10.55
C TYR A 64 3.98 -7.72 -9.39
N LYS A 65 4.91 -8.65 -9.59
CA LYS A 65 6.05 -8.85 -8.72
C LYS A 65 7.23 -8.04 -9.26
N HIS A 66 7.91 -7.31 -8.39
CA HIS A 66 9.18 -6.69 -8.77
C HIS A 66 10.22 -7.77 -9.04
N ASP A 67 11.00 -7.59 -10.09
CA ASP A 67 12.14 -8.46 -10.42
C ASP A 67 13.40 -7.60 -10.57
N PHE A 68 14.32 -7.77 -9.66
CA PHE A 68 15.62 -7.09 -9.62
C PHE A 68 16.79 -8.00 -10.02
N ASN A 69 16.54 -9.19 -10.57
CA ASN A 69 17.58 -10.16 -10.96
C ASN A 69 18.56 -9.62 -12.02
N TRP A 70 18.15 -8.59 -12.76
CA TRP A 70 19.03 -7.89 -13.70
C TRP A 70 20.11 -7.05 -13.01
N MET A 71 19.91 -6.71 -11.73
CA MET A 71 20.83 -5.91 -10.93
C MET A 71 21.91 -6.80 -10.33
N LYS A 72 23.13 -6.69 -10.83
CA LYS A 72 24.28 -7.52 -10.38
C LYS A 72 25.14 -6.79 -9.34
N ILE A 73 24.49 -6.04 -8.44
CA ILE A 73 25.10 -5.24 -7.38
C ILE A 73 24.51 -5.72 -6.05
N ASP A 74 25.32 -5.78 -5.01
CA ASP A 74 24.92 -6.25 -3.68
C ASP A 74 24.05 -5.20 -2.92
N VAL A 75 22.86 -4.95 -3.47
CA VAL A 75 21.84 -4.07 -2.88
C VAL A 75 20.45 -4.72 -2.83
N ILE A 76 20.39 -6.01 -3.09
CA ILE A 76 19.17 -6.83 -3.06
C ILE A 76 19.37 -7.91 -2.01
N ASP A 77 18.38 -8.15 -1.16
CA ASP A 77 18.42 -9.21 -0.16
C ASP A 77 18.08 -10.59 -0.75
N ASP A 78 18.15 -11.63 0.08
CA ASP A 78 17.86 -13.01 -0.30
C ASP A 78 16.39 -13.23 -0.72
N ASP A 79 15.49 -12.35 -0.30
CA ASP A 79 14.08 -12.33 -0.69
C ASP A 79 13.84 -11.62 -2.04
N GLY A 80 14.89 -11.06 -2.64
CA GLY A 80 14.82 -10.28 -3.88
C GLY A 80 14.30 -8.87 -3.68
N LYS A 81 14.43 -8.30 -2.47
CA LYS A 81 14.01 -6.93 -2.16
C LYS A 81 15.21 -5.99 -2.08
N PRO A 82 15.07 -4.73 -2.52
CA PRO A 82 16.10 -3.72 -2.37
C PRO A 82 16.42 -3.42 -0.90
N ILE A 83 17.71 -3.42 -0.57
CA ILE A 83 18.24 -3.04 0.75
C ILE A 83 18.47 -1.52 0.75
N HIS A 84 17.68 -0.78 1.48
CA HIS A 84 17.75 0.68 1.50
C HIS A 84 17.24 1.27 2.82
N GLN A 85 17.57 2.54 3.04
CA GLN A 85 16.94 3.39 4.06
C GLN A 85 16.34 4.61 3.36
N ASN A 86 15.01 4.74 3.38
CA ASN A 86 14.28 5.82 2.70
C ASN A 86 14.69 6.03 1.22
N GLY A 87 14.93 4.93 0.50
CA GLY A 87 15.34 4.98 -0.90
C GLY A 87 16.85 5.08 -1.16
N VAL A 88 17.67 5.31 -0.13
CA VAL A 88 19.14 5.35 -0.26
C VAL A 88 19.70 3.96 0.01
N ALA A 89 20.40 3.38 -0.98
CA ALA A 89 21.07 2.09 -0.81
C ALA A 89 22.35 2.21 0.02
N LYS A 90 22.82 1.07 0.58
CA LYS A 90 24.10 1.00 1.30
C LYS A 90 25.31 1.31 0.40
N ILE A 91 25.19 1.08 -0.91
CA ILE A 91 26.23 1.36 -1.89
C ILE A 91 26.04 2.79 -2.40
N PRO A 92 27.06 3.66 -2.28
CA PRO A 92 26.97 5.04 -2.70
C PRO A 92 26.64 5.18 -4.18
N GLY A 93 25.68 6.08 -4.50
CA GLY A 93 25.26 6.35 -5.88
C GLY A 93 24.08 5.52 -6.36
N ILE A 94 23.56 4.60 -5.53
CA ILE A 94 22.37 3.82 -5.85
C ILE A 94 21.21 4.30 -4.99
N TYR A 95 20.09 4.56 -5.67
CA TYR A 95 18.88 5.07 -5.07
C TYR A 95 17.66 4.35 -5.63
N PHE A 96 16.66 4.17 -4.79
CA PHE A 96 15.37 3.58 -5.16
C PHE A 96 14.27 4.62 -4.99
N LEU A 97 13.35 4.66 -5.94
CA LEU A 97 12.20 5.55 -5.91
C LEU A 97 10.96 4.80 -6.42
N GLY A 98 9.80 5.12 -5.86
CA GLY A 98 8.54 4.54 -6.30
C GLY A 98 8.27 3.11 -5.80
N LEU A 99 9.09 2.58 -4.91
CA LEU A 99 8.82 1.27 -4.29
C LEU A 99 7.65 1.38 -3.29
N PRO A 100 6.81 0.33 -3.17
CA PRO A 100 5.82 0.26 -2.12
C PRO A 100 6.46 0.40 -0.74
N TRP A 101 5.88 1.25 0.10
CA TRP A 101 6.36 1.48 1.46
C TRP A 101 7.83 1.91 1.58
N LEU A 102 8.34 2.65 0.61
CA LEU A 102 9.72 3.14 0.64
C LEU A 102 9.98 3.97 1.92
N SER A 103 9.14 4.97 2.19
CA SER A 103 9.08 5.70 3.46
C SER A 103 7.66 5.76 4.03
N MET A 104 6.64 5.61 3.19
CA MET A 104 5.23 5.65 3.56
C MET A 104 4.36 4.89 2.56
N ARG A 105 3.08 4.67 2.90
CA ARG A 105 2.10 4.02 2.02
C ARG A 105 1.98 4.68 0.64
N GLY A 106 2.15 6.00 0.57
CA GLY A 106 2.04 6.77 -0.66
C GLY A 106 3.24 6.69 -1.60
N SER A 107 4.36 6.10 -1.18
CA SER A 107 5.64 6.10 -1.90
C SER A 107 5.57 5.59 -3.34
N SER A 108 4.71 4.61 -3.63
CA SER A 108 4.52 4.04 -4.97
C SER A 108 3.44 4.72 -5.79
N PHE A 109 2.78 5.76 -5.27
CA PHE A 109 1.72 6.47 -5.96
C PHE A 109 2.18 7.84 -6.45
N ILE A 110 1.61 8.31 -7.56
CA ILE A 110 1.92 9.63 -8.16
C ILE A 110 1.78 10.77 -7.15
N TRP A 111 0.75 10.69 -6.30
CA TRP A 111 0.50 11.72 -5.29
C TRP A 111 1.46 11.70 -4.09
N GLY A 112 2.22 10.63 -3.89
CA GLY A 112 3.09 10.44 -2.72
C GLY A 112 4.59 10.35 -3.04
N VAL A 113 4.96 9.87 -4.24
CA VAL A 113 6.36 9.65 -4.64
C VAL A 113 7.25 10.89 -4.55
N TRP A 114 6.68 12.07 -4.70
CA TRP A 114 7.42 13.34 -4.66
C TRP A 114 8.13 13.61 -3.33
N LYS A 115 7.59 13.10 -2.21
CA LYS A 115 8.21 13.25 -0.89
C LYS A 115 9.52 12.46 -0.81
N ASP A 116 9.49 11.22 -1.29
CA ASP A 116 10.69 10.38 -1.36
C ASP A 116 11.69 10.94 -2.36
N ALA A 117 11.20 11.45 -3.51
CA ALA A 117 12.04 12.10 -4.51
C ALA A 117 12.77 13.31 -3.93
N LYS A 118 12.09 14.14 -3.14
CA LYS A 118 12.72 15.27 -2.46
C LYS A 118 13.86 14.83 -1.54
N TYR A 119 13.59 13.82 -0.69
CA TYR A 119 14.60 13.28 0.22
C TYR A 119 15.83 12.73 -0.52
N VAL A 120 15.60 11.95 -1.59
CA VAL A 120 16.69 11.39 -2.41
C VAL A 120 17.52 12.48 -3.09
N VAL A 121 16.86 13.50 -3.66
CA VAL A 121 17.56 14.62 -4.30
C VAL A 121 18.38 15.42 -3.31
N GLU A 122 17.84 15.73 -2.12
CA GLU A 122 18.56 16.40 -1.05
C GLU A 122 19.79 15.58 -0.60
N HIS A 123 19.65 14.26 -0.49
CA HIS A 123 20.76 13.38 -0.17
C HIS A 123 21.86 13.38 -1.26
N ILE A 124 21.46 13.41 -2.54
CA ILE A 124 22.40 13.49 -3.66
C ILE A 124 23.17 14.82 -3.65
N ALA A 125 22.45 15.93 -3.40
CA ALA A 125 23.03 17.27 -3.42
C ALA A 125 24.02 17.53 -2.25
N ASN A 126 23.83 16.84 -1.12
CA ASN A 126 24.66 16.99 0.08
C ASN A 126 25.79 15.96 0.18
N ARG A 127 26.05 15.21 -0.86
CA ARG A 127 27.10 14.21 -0.96
C ARG A 127 28.36 14.80 -1.58
#